data_2a801162a29243464183c35490e665ef
#
_entry.id   2a801162a29243464183c35490e665ef
#
_cell.length_a   1.000
_cell.length_b   1.000
_cell.length_c   1.000
_cell.angle_alpha   90.00
_cell.angle_beta   90.00
_cell.angle_gamma   90.00
#
_symmetry.space_group_name_H-M   'P 1'
#
loop_
_entity.id
_entity.type
_entity.pdbx_description
1 polymer ?
#
loop_
_entity_poly.entity_id
_entity_poly.type
_entity_poly.pdbx_seq_one_letter_code
_entity_poly.pdbx_strand_id
1 'polypeptide(L)'
;MTDFRRSRRRRALLLLIALLSVVLPLLGAAPGPDRPVVETDRGPVRGLGHGAYDTFEGIPFATPPTGRLRWRLPEPEPRWEGVRDAGAPGSRCVQLPAIGPGGPTGSEDCLYLNVTAPAGRAAAPGGRGRPVMVWFHGGGFFSGSGDAYRPDRLATRGGVVVVTVNYRLGVFGLFGHPELGGAPGFALADQRAALLWVRANAARFGADPGNVTVFGESAGALSVCAHLTSPASAGLFHRAIVQSGSCSTTTPPRSLLPGLGTYEPFVPERRTVADGALVAARLGCDRPGGVLDCLRGLDTDTLVTAELMQRFSLVPYGNGVLPLEPRRALEAGRFHRVPVVQGTTRDEMRLFLAQTLAAYPIPDGAAYRDRLELSFDAPTARAVEADYPVSAFATPAVAWATVLTDVSFVCPTLRDGAALGRHVPVYTYRFSDRGAPDFTGLPQPPDLPFGAAHGFELPYLFTIAPLSGPQRQLADRMSGYWTAFARTGVPAAPGAPRWPRDRTPASVLSLAPGAGGIRTVDARAEHHCALWDARWPGVTSAR
;
A
#
# COMPACT_ATOMS: atom_id res chain seq x y z
N MET A 1 22.85 53.03 -70.59
CA MET A 1 22.56 51.58 -70.69
C MET A 1 22.76 50.82 -69.35
N THR A 2 22.55 51.40 -68.21
CA THR A 2 22.84 50.86 -66.92
C THR A 2 21.64 50.75 -65.96
N ASP A 3 20.46 51.25 -66.37
CA ASP A 3 19.29 51.29 -65.44
C ASP A 3 18.25 50.16 -65.65
N PHE A 4 18.32 49.48 -66.81
CA PHE A 4 17.33 48.42 -67.13
C PHE A 4 17.62 47.07 -66.54
N ARG A 5 18.85 46.84 -65.98
CA ARG A 5 19.22 45.55 -65.32
C ARG A 5 18.93 45.51 -63.82
N ARG A 6 18.75 46.67 -63.17
CA ARG A 6 18.43 46.69 -61.69
C ARG A 6 16.96 46.41 -61.38
N SER A 7 16.05 46.77 -62.31
CA SER A 7 14.60 46.57 -62.09
C SER A 7 14.16 45.07 -62.17
N ARG A 8 14.84 44.33 -63.09
CA ARG A 8 14.52 42.88 -63.19
C ARG A 8 15.00 42.02 -61.99
N ARG A 9 16.12 42.37 -61.37
CA ARG A 9 16.61 41.67 -60.19
C ARG A 9 15.78 41.96 -58.94
N ARG A 10 15.22 43.15 -58.79
CA ARG A 10 14.32 43.48 -57.68
C ARG A 10 12.95 42.80 -57.79
N ARG A 11 12.41 42.65 -59.02
CA ARG A 11 11.15 41.92 -59.25
C ARG A 11 11.28 40.39 -59.06
N ALA A 12 12.42 39.82 -59.46
CA ALA A 12 12.69 38.38 -59.19
C ALA A 12 12.91 38.08 -57.70
N LEU A 13 13.52 39.01 -56.94
CA LEU A 13 13.75 38.85 -55.50
C LEU A 13 12.45 39.01 -54.72
N LEU A 14 11.54 39.88 -55.12
CA LEU A 14 10.22 40.05 -54.49
C LEU A 14 9.26 38.86 -54.77
N LEU A 15 9.36 38.25 -55.95
CA LEU A 15 8.61 37.03 -56.29
C LEU A 15 9.12 35.80 -55.58
N LEU A 16 10.41 35.67 -55.26
CA LEU A 16 10.97 34.60 -54.48
C LEU A 16 10.61 34.74 -53.00
N ILE A 17 10.54 35.94 -52.46
CA ILE A 17 10.11 36.18 -51.06
C ILE A 17 8.60 35.95 -50.92
N ALA A 18 7.78 36.25 -51.92
CA ALA A 18 6.35 35.97 -51.91
C ALA A 18 6.03 34.46 -52.03
N LEU A 19 6.87 33.66 -52.72
CA LEU A 19 6.71 32.22 -52.82
C LEU A 19 7.24 31.46 -51.56
N LEU A 20 8.19 32.04 -50.79
CA LEU A 20 8.63 31.48 -49.51
C LEU A 20 7.64 31.76 -48.35
N SER A 21 6.75 32.77 -48.51
CA SER A 21 5.77 33.13 -47.46
C SER A 21 4.49 32.28 -47.50
N VAL A 22 4.31 31.42 -48.50
CA VAL A 22 3.10 30.57 -48.66
C VAL A 22 3.35 29.11 -48.32
N VAL A 23 4.61 28.71 -47.99
CA VAL A 23 4.96 27.32 -47.63
C VAL A 23 5.21 27.15 -46.10
N LEU A 24 4.92 28.18 -45.29
CA LEU A 24 4.95 28.02 -43.81
C LEU A 24 3.56 28.30 -43.23
N PRO A 25 2.66 27.38 -43.32
CA PRO A 25 2.01 26.85 -42.13
C PRO A 25 1.46 25.41 -42.32
N LEU A 26 2.26 24.43 -42.15
CA LEU A 26 1.80 23.05 -41.93
C LEU A 26 2.84 22.25 -41.13
N LEU A 27 3.58 22.92 -40.26
CA LEU A 27 4.01 22.27 -39.05
C LEU A 27 2.77 22.26 -38.13
N GLY A 28 1.88 21.31 -38.35
CA GLY A 28 0.78 21.04 -37.46
C GLY A 28 1.34 20.99 -36.07
N ALA A 29 0.84 21.84 -35.17
CA ALA A 29 1.08 21.67 -33.73
C ALA A 29 0.89 20.20 -33.45
N ALA A 30 1.91 19.56 -32.83
CA ALA A 30 1.76 18.18 -32.37
C ALA A 30 0.43 18.12 -31.63
N PRO A 31 -0.46 17.15 -31.92
CA PRO A 31 -1.73 17.06 -31.22
C PRO A 31 -1.41 17.10 -29.73
N GLY A 32 -2.02 18.03 -29.02
CA GLY A 32 -1.89 18.12 -27.57
C GLY A 32 -2.27 16.77 -26.97
N PRO A 33 -1.82 16.46 -25.75
CA PRO A 33 -2.11 15.17 -25.13
C PRO A 33 -3.61 14.91 -25.22
N ASP A 34 -3.97 13.69 -25.63
CA ASP A 34 -5.36 13.25 -25.61
C ASP A 34 -5.91 13.41 -24.19
N ARG A 35 -7.04 14.08 -24.05
CA ARG A 35 -7.65 14.39 -22.75
C ARG A 35 -9.04 13.76 -22.65
N PRO A 36 -9.10 12.44 -22.39
CA PRO A 36 -10.36 11.71 -22.30
C PRO A 36 -11.24 12.25 -21.17
N VAL A 37 -12.56 12.31 -21.43
CA VAL A 37 -13.57 12.69 -20.44
C VAL A 37 -14.40 11.49 -20.07
N VAL A 38 -14.62 11.29 -18.76
CA VAL A 38 -15.47 10.25 -18.19
C VAL A 38 -16.54 10.87 -17.31
N GLU A 39 -17.80 10.50 -17.54
CA GLU A 39 -18.93 10.85 -16.68
C GLU A 39 -18.91 10.00 -15.42
N THR A 40 -18.67 10.56 -14.24
CA THR A 40 -18.83 9.87 -12.94
C THR A 40 -20.25 10.06 -12.39
N ASP A 41 -20.58 9.36 -11.31
CA ASP A 41 -21.87 9.55 -10.64
C ASP A 41 -22.00 10.93 -9.98
N ARG A 42 -20.90 11.67 -9.84
CA ARG A 42 -20.86 13.01 -9.24
C ARG A 42 -20.73 14.13 -10.27
N GLY A 43 -20.15 13.86 -11.43
CA GLY A 43 -19.92 14.81 -12.53
C GLY A 43 -18.79 14.34 -13.43
N PRO A 44 -18.58 15.02 -14.58
CA PRO A 44 -17.55 14.64 -15.54
C PRO A 44 -16.14 14.99 -15.04
N VAL A 45 -15.18 14.10 -15.37
CA VAL A 45 -13.74 14.28 -15.09
C VAL A 45 -12.94 14.16 -16.38
N ARG A 46 -11.92 15.01 -16.54
CA ARG A 46 -11.01 15.04 -17.71
C ARG A 46 -9.63 14.58 -17.29
N GLY A 47 -9.20 13.44 -17.81
CA GLY A 47 -7.88 12.84 -17.56
C GLY A 47 -6.81 13.21 -18.55
N LEU A 48 -5.75 12.42 -18.60
CA LEU A 48 -4.64 12.48 -19.54
C LEU A 48 -4.48 11.13 -20.25
N GLY A 49 -4.35 11.18 -21.59
CA GLY A 49 -4.00 10.04 -22.42
C GLY A 49 -2.48 9.88 -22.53
N HIS A 50 -1.99 8.65 -22.35
CA HIS A 50 -0.58 8.26 -22.47
C HIS A 50 -0.37 7.26 -23.61
N GLY A 51 -1.25 7.25 -24.59
CA GLY A 51 -1.24 6.33 -25.73
C GLY A 51 -1.71 4.92 -25.37
N ALA A 52 -0.99 4.20 -24.54
CA ALA A 52 -1.36 2.83 -24.12
C ALA A 52 -2.32 2.78 -22.93
N TYR A 53 -2.43 3.84 -22.15
CA TYR A 53 -3.29 3.95 -20.98
C TYR A 53 -3.72 5.39 -20.76
N ASP A 54 -4.79 5.56 -20.00
CA ASP A 54 -5.33 6.84 -19.56
C ASP A 54 -5.21 6.95 -18.05
N THR A 55 -4.93 8.16 -17.54
CA THR A 55 -4.97 8.47 -16.11
C THR A 55 -6.04 9.51 -15.82
N PHE A 56 -6.71 9.34 -14.68
CA PHE A 56 -7.62 10.30 -14.07
C PHE A 56 -7.22 10.42 -12.61
N GLU A 57 -6.61 11.52 -12.23
CA GLU A 57 -6.00 11.71 -10.92
C GLU A 57 -6.71 12.81 -10.14
N GLY A 58 -6.70 12.73 -8.80
CA GLY A 58 -7.32 13.74 -7.95
C GLY A 58 -8.86 13.74 -8.02
N ILE A 59 -9.50 12.59 -8.23
CA ILE A 59 -10.97 12.48 -8.19
C ILE A 59 -11.42 12.40 -6.74
N PRO A 60 -12.24 13.35 -6.25
CA PRO A 60 -12.77 13.27 -4.88
C PRO A 60 -13.80 12.14 -4.79
N PHE A 61 -13.69 11.30 -3.79
CA PHE A 61 -14.65 10.24 -3.52
C PHE A 61 -15.50 10.50 -2.27
N ALA A 62 -15.14 11.51 -1.47
CA ALA A 62 -15.87 11.96 -0.30
C ALA A 62 -15.62 13.44 -0.05
N THR A 63 -16.54 14.09 0.64
CA THR A 63 -16.43 15.48 1.09
C THR A 63 -15.18 15.66 1.95
N PRO A 64 -14.43 16.77 1.80
CA PRO A 64 -13.24 17.05 2.59
C PRO A 64 -13.52 16.97 4.11
N PRO A 65 -12.81 16.12 4.87
CA PRO A 65 -13.06 15.91 6.30
C PRO A 65 -12.40 17.00 7.16
N THR A 66 -12.67 18.27 6.85
CA THR A 66 -12.08 19.46 7.48
C THR A 66 -13.02 20.12 8.50
N GLY A 67 -12.49 20.87 9.43
CA GLY A 67 -13.26 21.65 10.40
C GLY A 67 -14.26 20.78 11.19
N ARG A 68 -15.54 21.06 11.11
CA ARG A 68 -16.60 20.27 11.77
C ARG A 68 -16.69 18.81 11.31
N LEU A 69 -16.14 18.48 10.12
CA LEU A 69 -16.11 17.12 9.58
C LEU A 69 -14.84 16.36 10.00
N ARG A 70 -13.84 17.02 10.64
CA ARG A 70 -12.71 16.33 11.26
C ARG A 70 -13.25 15.32 12.26
N TRP A 71 -12.77 14.06 12.18
CA TRP A 71 -13.26 12.93 12.97
C TRP A 71 -14.77 12.66 12.82
N ARG A 72 -15.27 12.78 11.58
CA ARG A 72 -16.54 12.19 11.17
C ARG A 72 -16.30 11.11 10.13
N LEU A 73 -17.25 10.20 10.00
CA LEU A 73 -17.27 9.24 8.90
C LEU A 73 -17.33 9.99 7.56
N PRO A 74 -16.73 9.45 6.48
CA PRO A 74 -16.71 10.14 5.19
C PRO A 74 -18.15 10.33 4.68
N GLU A 75 -18.45 11.56 4.27
CA GLU A 75 -19.72 11.93 3.64
C GLU A 75 -19.54 11.91 2.11
N PRO A 76 -20.60 11.56 1.34
CA PRO A 76 -20.51 11.57 -0.12
C PRO A 76 -20.15 12.96 -0.66
N GLU A 77 -19.25 13.00 -1.65
CA GLU A 77 -18.93 14.25 -2.36
C GLU A 77 -20.21 14.81 -3.05
N PRO A 78 -20.48 16.10 -2.96
CA PRO A 78 -21.56 16.73 -3.72
C PRO A 78 -21.37 16.57 -5.22
N ARG A 79 -22.48 16.59 -5.98
CA ARG A 79 -22.38 16.65 -7.44
C ARG A 79 -21.82 18.01 -7.87
N TRP A 80 -21.00 17.98 -8.92
CA TRP A 80 -20.46 19.21 -9.52
C TRP A 80 -20.96 19.39 -10.96
N GLU A 81 -21.04 20.64 -11.37
CA GLU A 81 -21.31 21.03 -12.75
C GLU A 81 -19.99 21.28 -13.50
N GLY A 82 -20.04 21.10 -14.83
CA GLY A 82 -18.86 21.27 -15.68
C GLY A 82 -17.81 20.15 -15.53
N VAL A 83 -16.82 20.15 -16.40
CA VAL A 83 -15.77 19.13 -16.46
C VAL A 83 -14.66 19.47 -15.49
N ARG A 84 -14.49 18.63 -14.45
CA ARG A 84 -13.39 18.75 -13.48
C ARG A 84 -12.08 18.25 -14.12
N ASP A 85 -11.00 19.00 -13.97
CA ASP A 85 -9.68 18.55 -14.40
C ASP A 85 -9.16 17.46 -13.43
N ALA A 86 -8.85 16.30 -13.99
CA ALA A 86 -8.28 15.14 -13.31
C ALA A 86 -6.92 14.77 -13.93
N GLY A 87 -6.14 15.75 -14.34
CA GLY A 87 -4.81 15.59 -14.92
C GLY A 87 -3.67 15.59 -13.90
N ALA A 88 -3.96 15.81 -12.63
CA ALA A 88 -2.98 15.79 -11.54
C ALA A 88 -3.57 15.19 -10.26
N PRO A 89 -2.73 14.57 -9.40
CA PRO A 89 -3.19 14.06 -8.11
C PRO A 89 -3.78 15.16 -7.21
N GLY A 90 -4.77 14.79 -6.41
CA GLY A 90 -5.23 15.61 -5.29
C GLY A 90 -4.21 15.65 -4.14
N SER A 91 -4.46 16.49 -3.15
CA SER A 91 -3.58 16.58 -1.98
C SER A 91 -3.44 15.22 -1.29
N ARG A 92 -2.22 14.92 -0.84
CA ARG A 92 -1.96 13.82 0.10
C ARG A 92 -2.60 14.14 1.44
N CYS A 93 -2.97 13.12 2.19
CA CYS A 93 -3.44 13.33 3.57
C CYS A 93 -2.31 13.86 4.45
N VAL A 94 -2.67 14.66 5.44
CA VAL A 94 -1.73 15.27 6.37
C VAL A 94 -0.84 14.20 6.99
N GLN A 95 0.46 14.41 6.93
CA GLN A 95 1.46 13.44 7.36
C GLN A 95 2.82 14.07 7.63
N LEU A 96 3.66 13.36 8.37
CA LEU A 96 5.10 13.59 8.42
C LEU A 96 5.80 12.66 7.43
N PRO A 97 7.02 12.97 6.98
CA PRO A 97 7.81 12.02 6.20
C PRO A 97 7.91 10.68 6.94
N ALA A 98 7.69 9.58 6.22
CA ALA A 98 7.87 8.24 6.78
C ALA A 98 9.32 7.99 7.19
N ILE A 99 10.25 8.66 6.53
CA ILE A 99 11.69 8.47 6.62
C ILE A 99 12.37 9.83 6.51
N GLY A 100 13.36 10.07 7.37
CA GLY A 100 14.19 11.27 7.34
C GLY A 100 13.58 12.52 7.96
N PRO A 101 14.32 13.63 7.99
CA PRO A 101 13.85 14.90 8.54
C PRO A 101 12.90 15.59 7.56
N GLY A 102 11.88 16.27 8.09
CA GLY A 102 10.93 17.09 7.32
C GLY A 102 9.76 17.53 8.19
N GLY A 103 9.13 18.64 7.79
CA GLY A 103 7.91 19.13 8.42
C GLY A 103 6.65 18.44 7.89
N PRO A 104 5.48 18.80 8.46
CA PRO A 104 4.18 18.35 7.98
C PRO A 104 3.98 18.65 6.49
N THR A 105 3.35 17.73 5.79
CA THR A 105 2.96 17.87 4.39
C THR A 105 1.52 17.38 4.19
N GLY A 106 0.92 17.73 3.05
CA GLY A 106 -0.44 17.31 2.73
C GLY A 106 -1.51 18.25 3.27
N SER A 107 -2.75 17.80 3.26
CA SER A 107 -3.94 18.54 3.67
C SER A 107 -4.94 17.60 4.33
N GLU A 108 -5.84 18.13 5.16
CA GLU A 108 -7.02 17.36 5.60
C GLU A 108 -8.02 17.16 4.44
N ASP A 109 -8.06 18.09 3.46
CA ASP A 109 -8.75 17.87 2.18
C ASP A 109 -7.91 16.93 1.31
N CYS A 110 -8.11 15.61 1.48
CA CYS A 110 -7.25 14.58 0.90
C CYS A 110 -7.97 13.32 0.42
N LEU A 111 -9.30 13.25 0.54
CA LEU A 111 -10.05 12.05 0.17
C LEU A 111 -10.22 11.94 -1.35
N TYR A 112 -9.08 11.76 -2.00
CA TYR A 112 -8.94 11.63 -3.45
C TYR A 112 -8.49 10.23 -3.83
N LEU A 113 -8.89 9.80 -5.04
CA LEU A 113 -8.39 8.58 -5.67
C LEU A 113 -7.91 8.88 -7.10
N ASN A 114 -7.09 7.98 -7.62
CA ASN A 114 -6.59 8.04 -8.99
C ASN A 114 -6.99 6.77 -9.72
N VAL A 115 -7.37 6.89 -11.00
CA VAL A 115 -7.73 5.77 -11.86
C VAL A 115 -6.74 5.70 -13.02
N THR A 116 -6.10 4.54 -13.21
CA THR A 116 -5.30 4.21 -14.37
C THR A 116 -5.98 3.10 -15.14
N ALA A 117 -6.36 3.36 -16.38
CA ALA A 117 -7.09 2.42 -17.23
C ALA A 117 -6.33 2.18 -18.54
N PRO A 118 -6.36 0.98 -19.14
CA PRO A 118 -5.89 0.78 -20.51
C PRO A 118 -6.62 1.72 -21.46
N ALA A 119 -5.89 2.33 -22.42
CA ALA A 119 -6.48 3.22 -23.40
C ALA A 119 -7.58 2.52 -24.21
N GLY A 120 -8.62 3.29 -24.59
CA GLY A 120 -9.80 2.76 -25.25
C GLY A 120 -10.74 2.03 -24.30
N ARG A 121 -12.00 2.46 -24.29
CA ARG A 121 -13.05 1.88 -23.44
C ARG A 121 -13.58 0.53 -23.91
N ALA A 122 -12.85 -0.17 -24.81
CA ALA A 122 -13.30 -1.47 -25.31
C ALA A 122 -13.49 -2.44 -24.13
N ALA A 123 -14.68 -3.03 -24.06
CA ALA A 123 -14.94 -4.12 -23.14
C ALA A 123 -13.87 -5.24 -23.33
N ALA A 124 -13.53 -5.93 -22.25
CA ALA A 124 -12.67 -7.11 -22.35
C ALA A 124 -13.30 -8.14 -23.33
N PRO A 125 -12.50 -9.03 -23.97
CA PRO A 125 -13.04 -10.10 -24.78
C PRO A 125 -14.17 -10.83 -24.02
N GLY A 126 -15.35 -10.95 -24.65
CA GLY A 126 -16.55 -11.55 -24.04
C GLY A 126 -17.59 -10.54 -23.50
N GLY A 127 -17.42 -9.22 -23.77
CA GLY A 127 -18.44 -8.18 -23.44
C GLY A 127 -18.54 -7.80 -21.97
N ARG A 128 -17.76 -8.40 -21.07
CA ARG A 128 -17.63 -8.00 -19.67
C ARG A 128 -16.57 -6.91 -19.51
N GLY A 129 -16.75 -5.99 -18.55
CA GLY A 129 -15.76 -4.99 -18.22
C GLY A 129 -14.41 -5.59 -17.76
N ARG A 130 -13.37 -4.77 -17.73
CA ARG A 130 -12.03 -5.17 -17.25
C ARG A 130 -12.06 -5.40 -15.73
N PRO A 131 -11.23 -6.29 -15.16
CA PRO A 131 -11.08 -6.38 -13.71
C PRO A 131 -10.63 -5.04 -13.12
N VAL A 132 -11.08 -4.73 -11.91
CA VAL A 132 -10.61 -3.59 -11.11
C VAL A 132 -9.65 -4.08 -10.04
N MET A 133 -8.54 -3.39 -9.84
CA MET A 133 -7.64 -3.57 -8.72
C MET A 133 -7.60 -2.29 -7.89
N VAL A 134 -7.97 -2.33 -6.62
CA VAL A 134 -7.99 -1.17 -5.71
C VAL A 134 -6.81 -1.29 -4.75
N TRP A 135 -5.90 -0.33 -4.83
CA TRP A 135 -4.68 -0.26 -4.05
C TRP A 135 -4.85 0.56 -2.78
N PHE A 136 -4.54 -0.05 -1.63
CA PHE A 136 -4.33 0.63 -0.36
C PHE A 136 -2.84 0.71 -0.08
N HIS A 137 -2.33 1.94 0.03
CA HIS A 137 -0.90 2.17 0.21
C HIS A 137 -0.42 1.78 1.62
N GLY A 138 0.89 1.53 1.75
CA GLY A 138 1.58 1.34 3.01
C GLY A 138 1.91 2.65 3.74
N GLY A 139 2.85 2.58 4.68
CA GLY A 139 3.34 3.72 5.44
C GLY A 139 2.83 3.77 6.88
N GLY A 140 2.60 2.61 7.50
CA GLY A 140 2.31 2.46 8.94
C GLY A 140 1.05 3.17 9.42
N PHE A 141 0.10 3.51 8.56
CA PHE A 141 -1.08 4.35 8.82
C PHE A 141 -0.77 5.78 9.28
N PHE A 142 0.48 6.24 9.22
CA PHE A 142 0.85 7.63 9.56
C PHE A 142 1.49 8.40 8.40
N SER A 143 1.79 7.72 7.28
CA SER A 143 2.33 8.31 6.06
C SER A 143 1.88 7.54 4.82
N GLY A 144 2.19 8.06 3.63
CA GLY A 144 1.89 7.44 2.35
C GLY A 144 0.75 8.12 1.59
N SER A 145 0.59 7.72 0.33
CA SER A 145 -0.45 8.27 -0.55
C SER A 145 -0.63 7.43 -1.81
N GLY A 146 -1.78 7.54 -2.46
CA GLY A 146 -2.09 6.80 -3.68
C GLY A 146 -1.27 7.24 -4.90
N ASP A 147 -0.86 8.51 -4.97
CA ASP A 147 -0.08 9.09 -6.06
C ASP A 147 1.40 8.64 -6.08
N ALA A 148 1.88 8.05 -4.97
CA ALA A 148 3.24 7.49 -4.93
C ALA A 148 3.41 6.24 -5.80
N TYR A 149 2.32 5.65 -6.29
CA TYR A 149 2.32 4.39 -7.03
C TYR A 149 1.83 4.59 -8.46
N ARG A 150 2.68 4.28 -9.44
CA ARG A 150 2.37 4.37 -10.87
C ARG A 150 2.04 2.98 -11.43
N PRO A 151 0.75 2.63 -11.58
CA PRO A 151 0.33 1.28 -11.95
C PRO A 151 0.23 1.04 -13.47
N ASP A 152 0.90 1.86 -14.28
CA ASP A 152 0.90 1.78 -15.74
C ASP A 152 1.24 0.38 -16.26
N ARG A 153 2.18 -0.33 -15.61
CA ARG A 153 2.54 -1.71 -15.95
C ARG A 153 1.37 -2.68 -15.76
N LEU A 154 0.69 -2.61 -14.62
CA LEU A 154 -0.49 -3.45 -14.35
C LEU A 154 -1.62 -3.15 -15.34
N ALA A 155 -1.88 -1.87 -15.60
CA ALA A 155 -2.92 -1.47 -16.54
C ALA A 155 -2.61 -1.93 -17.97
N THR A 156 -1.43 -1.62 -18.50
CA THR A 156 -1.08 -1.88 -19.91
C THR A 156 -0.86 -3.36 -20.20
N ARG A 157 -0.05 -4.06 -19.39
CA ARG A 157 0.28 -5.47 -19.61
C ARG A 157 -0.80 -6.42 -19.08
N GLY A 158 -1.44 -6.06 -17.98
CA GLY A 158 -2.48 -6.86 -17.35
C GLY A 158 -3.87 -6.62 -17.89
N GLY A 159 -4.12 -5.51 -18.58
CA GLY A 159 -5.44 -5.15 -19.07
C GLY A 159 -6.46 -4.98 -17.95
N VAL A 160 -6.06 -4.42 -16.81
CA VAL A 160 -6.89 -4.13 -15.64
C VAL A 160 -7.02 -2.63 -15.43
N VAL A 161 -8.10 -2.20 -14.79
CA VAL A 161 -8.22 -0.84 -14.27
C VAL A 161 -7.68 -0.84 -12.84
N VAL A 162 -6.75 0.06 -12.55
CA VAL A 162 -6.17 0.20 -11.20
C VAL A 162 -6.63 1.51 -10.58
N VAL A 163 -7.10 1.43 -9.35
CA VAL A 163 -7.51 2.59 -8.54
C VAL A 163 -6.58 2.67 -7.33
N THR A 164 -5.86 3.79 -7.18
CA THR A 164 -5.06 4.06 -5.96
C THR A 164 -5.78 5.08 -5.10
N VAL A 165 -5.80 4.86 -3.78
CA VAL A 165 -6.70 5.56 -2.86
C VAL A 165 -5.91 6.23 -1.75
N ASN A 166 -6.20 7.52 -1.48
CA ASN A 166 -5.82 8.17 -0.24
C ASN A 166 -6.83 7.84 0.87
N TYR A 167 -6.38 7.80 2.10
CA TYR A 167 -7.21 7.67 3.29
C TYR A 167 -6.55 8.42 4.46
N ARG A 168 -7.35 8.92 5.40
CA ARG A 168 -6.83 9.68 6.55
C ARG A 168 -5.84 8.86 7.38
N LEU A 169 -4.84 9.53 7.89
CA LEU A 169 -3.68 8.94 8.55
C LEU A 169 -3.56 9.39 10.00
N GLY A 170 -2.89 8.59 10.81
CA GLY A 170 -2.53 8.94 12.18
C GLY A 170 -3.73 9.43 13.00
N VAL A 171 -3.53 10.51 13.72
CA VAL A 171 -4.56 11.14 14.57
C VAL A 171 -5.82 11.54 13.79
N PHE A 172 -5.71 11.84 12.50
CA PHE A 172 -6.88 12.19 11.68
C PHE A 172 -7.69 10.97 11.24
N GLY A 173 -7.03 9.81 11.11
CA GLY A 173 -7.63 8.58 10.59
C GLY A 173 -8.04 7.56 11.65
N LEU A 174 -7.36 7.55 12.80
CA LEU A 174 -7.51 6.48 13.80
C LEU A 174 -7.70 7.00 15.24
N PHE A 175 -8.04 8.27 15.40
CA PHE A 175 -8.37 8.86 16.69
C PHE A 175 -9.65 8.25 17.28
N GLY A 176 -9.68 8.10 18.61
CA GLY A 176 -10.86 7.68 19.38
C GLY A 176 -11.07 8.55 20.60
N HIS A 177 -12.31 8.79 20.99
CA HIS A 177 -12.67 9.54 22.19
C HIS A 177 -14.09 9.18 22.64
N PRO A 178 -14.43 9.24 23.96
CA PRO A 178 -15.78 8.97 24.42
C PRO A 178 -16.85 9.83 23.73
N GLU A 179 -16.61 11.11 23.49
CA GLU A 179 -17.55 12.01 22.78
C GLU A 179 -17.73 11.66 21.29
N LEU A 180 -16.88 10.81 20.70
CA LEU A 180 -17.08 10.24 19.36
C LEU A 180 -17.96 8.97 19.41
N GLY A 181 -18.35 8.52 20.60
CA GLY A 181 -18.98 7.22 20.80
C GLY A 181 -18.01 6.06 20.66
N GLY A 182 -16.69 6.31 20.71
CA GLY A 182 -15.65 5.30 20.59
C GLY A 182 -14.48 5.69 19.67
N ALA A 183 -13.96 4.71 18.96
CA ALA A 183 -12.92 4.87 17.93
C ALA A 183 -13.41 4.28 16.60
N PRO A 184 -14.13 5.05 15.77
CA PRO A 184 -14.84 4.54 14.57
C PRO A 184 -13.93 4.00 13.47
N GLY A 185 -12.60 4.27 13.50
CA GLY A 185 -11.67 3.81 12.47
C GLY A 185 -11.88 4.53 11.14
N PHE A 186 -11.77 5.85 11.14
CA PHE A 186 -12.05 6.70 9.98
C PHE A 186 -11.25 6.31 8.74
N ALA A 187 -9.97 5.92 8.90
CA ALA A 187 -9.12 5.44 7.80
C ALA A 187 -9.76 4.25 7.04
N LEU A 188 -10.27 3.25 7.76
CA LEU A 188 -10.98 2.12 7.13
C LEU A 188 -12.32 2.54 6.53
N ALA A 189 -13.01 3.49 7.15
CA ALA A 189 -14.26 4.05 6.61
C ALA A 189 -14.01 4.81 5.29
N ASP A 190 -12.89 5.55 5.18
CA ASP A 190 -12.48 6.23 3.96
C ASP A 190 -12.17 5.22 2.84
N GLN A 191 -11.43 4.16 3.14
CA GLN A 191 -11.16 3.07 2.20
C GLN A 191 -12.44 2.39 1.73
N ARG A 192 -13.39 2.18 2.65
CA ARG A 192 -14.72 1.65 2.31
C ARG A 192 -15.51 2.62 1.41
N ALA A 193 -15.44 3.93 1.66
CA ALA A 193 -16.08 4.93 0.80
C ALA A 193 -15.49 4.91 -0.63
N ALA A 194 -14.18 4.75 -0.76
CA ALA A 194 -13.54 4.56 -2.05
C ALA A 194 -14.00 3.27 -2.76
N LEU A 195 -14.17 2.16 -2.03
CA LEU A 195 -14.74 0.92 -2.61
C LEU A 195 -16.19 1.11 -3.08
N LEU A 196 -17.00 1.88 -2.35
CA LEU A 196 -18.35 2.26 -2.77
C LEU A 196 -18.33 3.12 -4.03
N TRP A 197 -17.40 4.07 -4.12
CA TRP A 197 -17.17 4.87 -5.32
C TRP A 197 -16.79 3.98 -6.52
N VAL A 198 -15.86 3.03 -6.33
CA VAL A 198 -15.48 2.05 -7.37
C VAL A 198 -16.70 1.26 -7.85
N ARG A 199 -17.52 0.75 -6.95
CA ARG A 199 -18.75 0.03 -7.31
C ARG A 199 -19.70 0.88 -8.16
N ALA A 200 -19.82 2.18 -7.86
CA ALA A 200 -20.70 3.09 -8.60
C ALA A 200 -20.13 3.50 -9.97
N ASN A 201 -18.78 3.57 -10.10
CA ASN A 201 -18.15 4.23 -11.24
C ASN A 201 -17.32 3.31 -12.16
N ALA A 202 -16.94 2.10 -11.73
CA ALA A 202 -16.02 1.23 -12.48
C ALA A 202 -16.44 1.01 -13.94
N ALA A 203 -17.73 0.80 -14.20
CA ALA A 203 -18.26 0.60 -15.55
C ALA A 203 -18.00 1.80 -16.47
N ARG A 204 -17.95 3.00 -15.93
CA ARG A 204 -17.70 4.25 -16.68
C ARG A 204 -16.26 4.34 -17.19
N PHE A 205 -15.33 3.65 -16.50
CA PHE A 205 -13.93 3.48 -16.88
C PHE A 205 -13.66 2.17 -17.66
N GLY A 206 -14.73 1.51 -18.16
CA GLY A 206 -14.63 0.24 -18.91
C GLY A 206 -14.32 -0.99 -18.07
N ALA A 207 -14.59 -0.92 -16.76
CA ALA A 207 -14.32 -2.00 -15.81
C ALA A 207 -15.60 -2.68 -15.29
N ASP A 208 -15.46 -3.89 -14.73
CA ASP A 208 -16.56 -4.67 -14.17
C ASP A 208 -16.63 -4.44 -12.63
N PRO A 209 -17.66 -3.75 -12.11
CA PRO A 209 -17.85 -3.57 -10.68
C PRO A 209 -18.12 -4.90 -9.93
N GLY A 210 -18.47 -5.97 -10.62
CA GLY A 210 -18.59 -7.34 -10.10
C GLY A 210 -17.26 -8.11 -10.09
N ASN A 211 -16.12 -7.48 -10.46
CA ASN A 211 -14.82 -8.10 -10.50
C ASN A 211 -13.73 -7.20 -9.89
N VAL A 212 -13.85 -6.92 -8.60
CA VAL A 212 -12.97 -6.04 -7.83
C VAL A 212 -12.00 -6.87 -6.99
N THR A 213 -10.71 -6.57 -7.09
CA THR A 213 -9.65 -7.12 -6.23
C THR A 213 -9.08 -5.99 -5.37
N VAL A 214 -9.13 -6.13 -4.06
CA VAL A 214 -8.41 -5.22 -3.15
C VAL A 214 -6.99 -5.73 -2.95
N PHE A 215 -6.01 -4.83 -2.97
CA PHE A 215 -4.63 -5.20 -2.71
C PHE A 215 -3.88 -4.07 -2.01
N GLY A 216 -2.87 -4.43 -1.24
CA GLY A 216 -2.09 -3.47 -0.47
C GLY A 216 -0.85 -4.10 0.13
N GLU A 217 0.10 -3.25 0.46
CA GLU A 217 1.37 -3.65 1.08
C GLU A 217 1.50 -2.98 2.45
N SER A 218 2.17 -3.66 3.42
CA SER A 218 2.41 -3.11 4.76
C SER A 218 1.10 -2.71 5.46
N ALA A 219 0.92 -1.46 5.85
CA ALA A 219 -0.34 -0.94 6.40
C ALA A 219 -1.52 -1.13 5.43
N GLY A 220 -1.26 -1.07 4.11
CA GLY A 220 -2.26 -1.42 3.10
C GLY A 220 -2.67 -2.89 3.13
N ALA A 221 -1.74 -3.81 3.40
CA ALA A 221 -2.05 -5.22 3.61
C ALA A 221 -2.86 -5.45 4.89
N LEU A 222 -2.53 -4.73 5.97
CA LEU A 222 -3.34 -4.70 7.20
C LEU A 222 -4.74 -4.17 6.94
N SER A 223 -4.88 -3.15 6.07
CA SER A 223 -6.18 -2.65 5.60
C SER A 223 -6.97 -3.71 4.85
N VAL A 224 -6.33 -4.43 3.91
CA VAL A 224 -6.97 -5.56 3.20
C VAL A 224 -7.43 -6.63 4.19
N CYS A 225 -6.61 -6.95 5.19
CA CYS A 225 -6.97 -7.88 6.26
C CYS A 225 -8.18 -7.39 7.07
N ALA A 226 -8.21 -6.11 7.45
CA ALA A 226 -9.35 -5.50 8.12
C ALA A 226 -10.62 -5.60 7.26
N HIS A 227 -10.54 -5.27 5.97
CA HIS A 227 -11.69 -5.40 5.06
C HIS A 227 -12.15 -6.84 4.86
N LEU A 228 -11.23 -7.81 4.81
CA LEU A 228 -11.59 -9.24 4.75
C LEU A 228 -12.46 -9.66 5.93
N THR A 229 -12.24 -9.07 7.10
CA THR A 229 -12.93 -9.43 8.35
C THR A 229 -14.01 -8.44 8.79
N SER A 230 -14.19 -7.34 8.06
CA SER A 230 -15.19 -6.30 8.32
C SER A 230 -16.52 -6.63 7.65
N PRO A 231 -17.62 -6.87 8.38
CA PRO A 231 -18.95 -7.05 7.78
C PRO A 231 -19.40 -5.87 6.94
N ALA A 232 -18.93 -4.66 7.26
CA ALA A 232 -19.27 -3.44 6.54
C ALA A 232 -18.71 -3.39 5.10
N SER A 233 -17.74 -4.25 4.77
CA SER A 233 -17.11 -4.37 3.45
C SER A 233 -17.71 -5.49 2.59
N ALA A 234 -18.78 -6.15 3.05
CA ALA A 234 -19.42 -7.25 2.33
C ALA A 234 -19.87 -6.85 0.91
N GLY A 235 -19.48 -7.66 -0.08
CA GLY A 235 -19.87 -7.47 -1.48
C GLY A 235 -19.20 -6.27 -2.17
N LEU A 236 -18.20 -5.62 -1.56
CA LEU A 236 -17.44 -4.53 -2.18
C LEU A 236 -16.22 -5.00 -2.97
N PHE A 237 -15.76 -6.23 -2.72
CA PHE A 237 -14.66 -6.85 -3.45
C PHE A 237 -14.87 -8.36 -3.58
N HIS A 238 -14.17 -8.98 -4.53
CA HIS A 238 -14.34 -10.36 -4.96
C HIS A 238 -13.06 -11.18 -4.83
N ARG A 239 -11.91 -10.52 -4.60
CA ARG A 239 -10.58 -11.11 -4.36
C ARG A 239 -9.74 -10.18 -3.49
N ALA A 240 -8.74 -10.75 -2.84
CA ALA A 240 -7.81 -9.98 -1.99
C ALA A 240 -6.37 -10.40 -2.23
N ILE A 241 -5.45 -9.41 -2.20
CA ILE A 241 -4.00 -9.64 -2.23
C ILE A 241 -3.39 -8.92 -1.04
N VAL A 242 -2.70 -9.65 -0.17
CA VAL A 242 -2.11 -9.19 1.10
C VAL A 242 -0.60 -9.29 0.99
N GLN A 243 0.11 -8.13 0.90
CA GLN A 243 1.55 -8.07 0.66
C GLN A 243 2.29 -7.55 1.90
N SER A 244 3.19 -8.35 2.47
CA SER A 244 4.06 -7.93 3.59
C SER A 244 3.30 -7.34 4.78
N GLY A 245 2.23 -8.05 5.20
CA GLY A 245 1.40 -7.76 6.36
C GLY A 245 0.32 -8.82 6.46
N SER A 246 -0.07 -9.19 7.67
CA SER A 246 -1.06 -10.24 7.90
C SER A 246 -2.01 -9.86 9.04
N CYS A 247 -3.13 -10.56 9.15
CA CYS A 247 -4.04 -10.40 10.28
C CYS A 247 -3.39 -10.73 11.62
N SER A 248 -2.31 -11.55 11.59
CA SER A 248 -1.58 -12.03 12.75
C SER A 248 -0.20 -11.38 12.93
N THR A 249 0.12 -10.33 12.17
CA THR A 249 1.39 -9.58 12.29
C THR A 249 1.55 -9.06 13.72
N THR A 250 2.69 -9.39 14.35
CA THR A 250 3.10 -8.87 15.66
C THR A 250 4.61 -8.77 15.69
N THR A 251 5.18 -7.77 16.39
CA THR A 251 6.64 -7.67 16.55
C THR A 251 6.98 -7.69 18.04
N PRO A 252 7.98 -8.48 18.47
CA PRO A 252 8.36 -8.60 19.88
C PRO A 252 8.76 -7.26 20.51
N PRO A 253 8.56 -7.09 21.82
CA PRO A 253 8.91 -5.84 22.50
C PRO A 253 10.42 -5.60 22.47
N ARG A 254 10.84 -4.35 22.54
CA ARG A 254 12.24 -3.92 22.61
C ARG A 254 13.14 -4.43 21.47
N SER A 255 12.52 -4.94 20.40
CA SER A 255 13.23 -5.54 19.27
C SER A 255 13.89 -4.51 18.36
N LEU A 256 13.28 -3.34 18.17
CA LEU A 256 13.81 -2.24 17.35
C LEU A 256 14.42 -1.11 18.19
N LEU A 257 13.80 -0.78 19.32
CA LEU A 257 14.29 0.23 20.27
C LEU A 257 13.95 -0.22 21.71
N PRO A 258 14.78 0.14 22.72
CA PRO A 258 14.59 -0.34 24.10
C PRO A 258 13.25 0.00 24.73
N GLY A 259 12.66 1.13 24.39
CA GLY A 259 11.39 1.62 24.95
C GLY A 259 10.13 1.11 24.26
N LEU A 260 10.26 0.39 23.14
CA LEU A 260 9.09 -0.07 22.38
C LEU A 260 8.50 -1.33 23.01
N GLY A 261 7.18 -1.32 23.24
CA GLY A 261 6.40 -2.51 23.59
C GLY A 261 6.21 -3.45 22.40
N THR A 262 5.45 -4.53 22.62
CA THR A 262 5.00 -5.39 21.53
C THR A 262 4.19 -4.56 20.53
N TYR A 263 4.56 -4.64 19.25
CA TYR A 263 3.76 -4.04 18.19
C TYR A 263 2.64 -5.00 17.79
N GLU A 264 1.41 -4.52 17.92
CA GLU A 264 0.18 -5.16 17.47
C GLU A 264 -0.57 -4.13 16.61
N PRO A 265 -0.75 -4.36 15.31
CA PRO A 265 -1.38 -3.37 14.43
C PRO A 265 -2.88 -3.21 14.70
N PHE A 266 -3.52 -4.21 15.32
CA PHE A 266 -4.93 -4.19 15.69
C PHE A 266 -5.06 -4.13 17.21
N VAL A 267 -5.77 -3.11 17.72
CA VAL A 267 -5.91 -2.87 19.17
C VAL A 267 -7.37 -2.77 19.59
N PRO A 268 -7.73 -3.18 20.82
CA PRO A 268 -9.08 -2.96 21.32
C PRO A 268 -9.44 -1.47 21.29
N GLU A 269 -10.64 -1.12 20.84
CA GLU A 269 -11.16 0.24 20.78
C GLU A 269 -10.96 1.02 22.08
N ARG A 270 -11.16 0.39 23.23
CA ARG A 270 -10.97 1.01 24.56
C ARG A 270 -9.58 1.62 24.75
N ARG A 271 -8.52 1.02 24.16
CA ARG A 271 -7.14 1.56 24.21
C ARG A 271 -7.05 2.88 23.45
N THR A 272 -7.55 2.91 22.23
CA THR A 272 -7.54 4.11 21.40
C THR A 272 -8.37 5.23 22.02
N VAL A 273 -9.51 4.89 22.65
CA VAL A 273 -10.37 5.85 23.38
C VAL A 273 -9.65 6.40 24.60
N ALA A 274 -8.94 5.58 25.37
CA ALA A 274 -8.16 6.03 26.51
C ALA A 274 -7.00 6.96 26.09
N ASP A 275 -6.28 6.59 25.03
CA ASP A 275 -5.21 7.41 24.45
C ASP A 275 -5.76 8.78 23.99
N GLY A 276 -6.94 8.81 23.36
CA GLY A 276 -7.58 10.06 22.91
C GLY A 276 -8.01 10.97 24.07
N ALA A 277 -8.54 10.41 25.14
CA ALA A 277 -8.87 11.20 26.34
C ALA A 277 -7.62 11.82 26.99
N LEU A 278 -6.52 11.05 27.09
CA LEU A 278 -5.25 11.56 27.60
C LEU A 278 -4.68 12.68 26.72
N VAL A 279 -4.75 12.52 25.40
CA VAL A 279 -4.28 13.53 24.44
C VAL A 279 -5.14 14.79 24.51
N ALA A 280 -6.47 14.65 24.58
CA ALA A 280 -7.38 15.78 24.72
C ALA A 280 -7.05 16.62 25.97
N ALA A 281 -6.83 15.96 27.11
CA ALA A 281 -6.44 16.64 28.36
C ALA A 281 -5.09 17.37 28.22
N ARG A 282 -4.08 16.75 27.61
CA ARG A 282 -2.77 17.38 27.37
C ARG A 282 -2.83 18.61 26.45
N LEU A 283 -3.77 18.61 25.52
CA LEU A 283 -4.02 19.73 24.61
C LEU A 283 -4.95 20.81 25.21
N GLY A 284 -5.36 20.66 26.47
CA GLY A 284 -6.25 21.60 27.18
C GLY A 284 -7.72 21.51 26.71
N CYS A 285 -8.09 20.41 26.06
CA CYS A 285 -9.44 20.14 25.54
C CYS A 285 -10.15 19.06 26.38
N ASP A 286 -10.32 19.28 27.69
CA ASP A 286 -10.85 18.29 28.65
C ASP A 286 -12.20 18.69 29.28
N ARG A 287 -12.83 19.77 28.82
CA ARG A 287 -14.14 20.20 29.32
C ARG A 287 -15.24 19.27 28.83
N PRO A 288 -15.99 18.60 29.73
CA PRO A 288 -17.08 17.70 29.33
C PRO A 288 -18.09 18.37 28.39
N GLY A 289 -18.49 17.68 27.32
CA GLY A 289 -19.43 18.16 26.31
C GLY A 289 -18.88 19.22 25.33
N GLY A 290 -17.56 19.50 25.38
CA GLY A 290 -16.90 20.48 24.51
C GLY A 290 -15.55 20.02 23.99
N VAL A 291 -15.16 18.77 24.24
CA VAL A 291 -13.84 18.24 23.88
C VAL A 291 -13.64 18.25 22.36
N LEU A 292 -14.60 17.76 21.61
CA LEU A 292 -14.48 17.67 20.15
C LEU A 292 -14.47 19.04 19.48
N ASP A 293 -15.24 20.00 19.99
CA ASP A 293 -15.25 21.36 19.44
C ASP A 293 -13.90 22.05 19.71
N CYS A 294 -13.35 21.88 20.91
CA CYS A 294 -12.00 22.34 21.23
C CYS A 294 -10.94 21.72 20.30
N LEU A 295 -10.90 20.38 20.20
CA LEU A 295 -9.92 19.67 19.37
C LEU A 295 -10.07 20.01 17.87
N ARG A 296 -11.31 20.18 17.37
CA ARG A 296 -11.57 20.61 15.99
C ARG A 296 -11.14 22.06 15.72
N GLY A 297 -11.11 22.90 16.75
CA GLY A 297 -10.62 24.26 16.68
C GLY A 297 -9.09 24.40 16.68
N LEU A 298 -8.35 23.30 16.94
CA LEU A 298 -6.90 23.32 16.89
C LEU A 298 -6.41 23.31 15.44
N ASP A 299 -5.33 24.08 15.22
CA ASP A 299 -4.62 24.06 13.95
C ASP A 299 -4.10 22.65 13.62
N THR A 300 -4.09 22.31 12.34
CA THR A 300 -3.60 21.02 11.85
C THR A 300 -2.18 20.72 12.33
N ASP A 301 -1.28 21.73 12.29
CA ASP A 301 0.12 21.60 12.71
C ASP A 301 0.28 21.23 14.19
N THR A 302 -0.66 21.64 15.05
CA THR A 302 -0.69 21.24 16.47
C THR A 302 -0.92 19.75 16.64
N LEU A 303 -1.64 19.14 15.71
CA LEU A 303 -2.00 17.71 15.73
C LEU A 303 -0.99 16.85 14.96
N VAL A 304 -0.22 17.41 14.01
CA VAL A 304 0.75 16.67 13.17
C VAL A 304 2.10 16.60 13.88
N THR A 305 2.17 15.89 14.98
CA THR A 305 3.43 15.58 15.67
C THR A 305 3.79 14.11 15.48
N ALA A 306 5.08 13.77 15.53
CA ALA A 306 5.51 12.36 15.42
C ALA A 306 4.85 11.49 16.49
N GLU A 307 4.71 12.02 17.70
CA GLU A 307 4.03 11.31 18.79
C GLU A 307 2.57 11.01 18.46
N LEU A 308 1.78 12.01 18.04
CA LEU A 308 0.35 11.84 17.79
C LEU A 308 0.10 11.00 16.54
N MET A 309 0.88 11.21 15.48
CA MET A 309 0.74 10.42 14.24
C MET A 309 1.04 8.94 14.49
N GLN A 310 2.08 8.62 15.27
CA GLN A 310 2.43 7.23 15.60
C GLN A 310 1.52 6.63 16.68
N ARG A 311 1.09 7.39 17.69
CA ARG A 311 0.16 6.94 18.73
C ARG A 311 -1.15 6.44 18.14
N PHE A 312 -1.67 7.14 17.13
CA PHE A 312 -2.90 6.78 16.42
C PHE A 312 -2.64 6.09 15.08
N SER A 313 -1.62 5.24 14.99
CA SER A 313 -1.32 4.42 13.80
C SER A 313 -1.75 2.95 13.95
N LEU A 314 -2.45 2.62 15.02
CA LEU A 314 -2.97 1.27 15.29
C LEU A 314 -4.48 1.23 15.01
N VAL A 315 -4.92 0.17 14.35
CA VAL A 315 -6.31 0.02 13.89
C VAL A 315 -7.20 -0.47 15.03
N PRO A 316 -8.20 0.31 15.48
CA PRO A 316 -9.10 -0.10 16.54
C PRO A 316 -10.09 -1.17 16.07
N TYR A 317 -10.29 -2.20 16.89
CA TYR A 317 -11.37 -3.18 16.73
C TYR A 317 -12.29 -3.21 17.95
N GLY A 318 -13.48 -3.80 17.81
CA GLY A 318 -14.56 -3.77 18.79
C GLY A 318 -15.58 -2.68 18.51
N ASN A 319 -15.55 -2.12 17.29
CA ASN A 319 -16.43 -1.04 16.83
C ASN A 319 -17.33 -1.49 15.65
N GLY A 320 -18.14 -0.58 15.13
CA GLY A 320 -19.08 -0.88 14.03
C GLY A 320 -18.41 -1.22 12.69
N VAL A 321 -17.18 -0.79 12.45
CA VAL A 321 -16.42 -1.07 11.22
C VAL A 321 -15.68 -2.41 11.33
N LEU A 322 -15.03 -2.66 12.46
CA LEU A 322 -14.23 -3.85 12.73
C LEU A 322 -14.64 -4.46 14.08
N PRO A 323 -15.71 -5.27 14.13
CA PRO A 323 -16.27 -5.76 15.40
C PRO A 323 -15.38 -6.76 16.14
N LEU A 324 -14.51 -7.48 15.43
CA LEU A 324 -13.57 -8.45 16.00
C LEU A 324 -12.13 -8.13 15.61
N GLU A 325 -11.20 -8.57 16.44
CA GLU A 325 -9.80 -8.66 16.06
C GLU A 325 -9.65 -9.52 14.78
N PRO A 326 -8.98 -9.03 13.71
CA PRO A 326 -8.89 -9.75 12.44
C PRO A 326 -8.35 -11.16 12.55
N ARG A 327 -7.31 -11.41 13.35
CA ARG A 327 -6.76 -12.75 13.59
C ARG A 327 -7.83 -13.68 14.15
N ARG A 328 -8.54 -13.28 15.20
CA ARG A 328 -9.62 -14.09 15.81
C ARG A 328 -10.77 -14.31 14.84
N ALA A 329 -11.08 -13.32 14.01
CA ALA A 329 -12.10 -13.46 12.97
C ALA A 329 -11.70 -14.53 11.94
N LEU A 330 -10.43 -14.57 11.49
CA LEU A 330 -9.92 -15.61 10.60
C LEU A 330 -9.96 -17.00 11.24
N GLU A 331 -9.46 -17.12 12.46
CA GLU A 331 -9.46 -18.38 13.22
C GLU A 331 -10.88 -18.95 13.39
N ALA A 332 -11.85 -18.07 13.66
CA ALA A 332 -13.27 -18.40 13.78
C ALA A 332 -13.98 -18.60 12.42
N GLY A 333 -13.28 -18.43 11.30
CA GLY A 333 -13.87 -18.52 9.97
C GLY A 333 -14.85 -17.37 9.64
N ARG A 334 -14.80 -16.23 10.32
CA ARG A 334 -15.69 -15.08 10.17
C ARG A 334 -15.05 -14.02 9.26
N PHE A 335 -14.97 -14.31 7.99
CA PHE A 335 -14.39 -13.43 6.98
C PHE A 335 -15.09 -13.60 5.62
N HIS A 336 -14.89 -12.67 4.68
CA HIS A 336 -15.45 -12.73 3.32
C HIS A 336 -14.81 -13.86 2.53
N ARG A 337 -15.64 -14.76 1.97
CA ARG A 337 -15.24 -15.98 1.25
C ARG A 337 -14.80 -15.67 -0.17
N VAL A 338 -13.65 -15.02 -0.31
CA VAL A 338 -13.03 -14.67 -1.59
C VAL A 338 -11.65 -15.33 -1.72
N PRO A 339 -11.18 -15.65 -2.94
CA PRO A 339 -9.81 -16.12 -3.15
C PRO A 339 -8.80 -15.09 -2.65
N VAL A 340 -7.65 -15.58 -2.10
CA VAL A 340 -6.59 -14.74 -1.53
C VAL A 340 -5.24 -15.09 -2.14
N VAL A 341 -4.48 -14.07 -2.56
CA VAL A 341 -3.03 -14.11 -2.68
C VAL A 341 -2.45 -13.44 -1.45
N GLN A 342 -1.42 -14.02 -0.87
CA GLN A 342 -0.68 -13.39 0.23
C GLN A 342 0.81 -13.64 0.06
N GLY A 343 1.64 -12.86 0.74
CA GLY A 343 3.07 -13.12 0.73
C GLY A 343 3.87 -12.08 1.48
N THR A 344 5.17 -12.34 1.50
CA THR A 344 6.16 -11.53 2.21
C THR A 344 7.38 -11.33 1.32
N THR A 345 8.22 -10.39 1.69
CA THR A 345 9.59 -10.35 1.23
C THR A 345 10.46 -11.27 2.10
N ARG A 346 11.64 -11.66 1.59
CA ARG A 346 12.53 -12.61 2.26
C ARG A 346 13.25 -12.01 3.48
N ASP A 347 13.55 -10.73 3.43
CA ASP A 347 14.41 -10.03 4.38
C ASP A 347 13.66 -8.82 5.02
N GLU A 348 12.34 -8.95 5.31
CA GLU A 348 11.39 -7.90 5.74
C GLU A 348 12.00 -6.88 6.72
N MET A 349 12.51 -7.38 7.84
CA MET A 349 12.90 -6.53 8.96
C MET A 349 14.23 -5.80 8.80
N ARG A 350 14.94 -6.03 7.69
CA ARG A 350 16.18 -5.29 7.42
C ARG A 350 15.93 -3.81 7.19
N LEU A 351 14.82 -3.44 6.54
CA LEU A 351 14.43 -2.03 6.36
C LEU A 351 14.16 -1.34 7.70
N PHE A 352 13.39 -1.97 8.58
CA PHE A 352 13.03 -1.39 9.87
C PHE A 352 14.23 -1.32 10.82
N LEU A 353 15.05 -2.38 10.86
CA LEU A 353 16.25 -2.40 11.68
C LEU A 353 17.27 -1.36 11.23
N ALA A 354 17.44 -1.15 9.92
CA ALA A 354 18.35 -0.13 9.39
C ALA A 354 18.04 1.28 9.90
N GLN A 355 16.76 1.60 10.12
CA GLN A 355 16.34 2.90 10.64
C GLN A 355 16.70 3.12 12.10
N THR A 356 16.95 2.06 12.86
CA THR A 356 17.19 2.12 14.32
C THR A 356 18.58 1.66 14.71
N LEU A 357 19.31 1.02 13.80
CA LEU A 357 20.59 0.36 14.09
C LEU A 357 21.67 1.34 14.59
N ALA A 358 21.67 2.58 14.08
CA ALA A 358 22.62 3.61 14.55
C ALA A 358 22.36 4.02 16.00
N ALA A 359 21.09 4.09 16.42
CA ALA A 359 20.69 4.44 17.79
C ALA A 359 20.75 3.23 18.74
N TYR A 360 20.63 2.02 18.20
CA TYR A 360 20.60 0.78 18.97
C TYR A 360 21.38 -0.32 18.25
N PRO A 361 22.73 -0.26 18.25
CA PRO A 361 23.60 -1.13 17.47
C PRO A 361 23.63 -2.58 17.96
N ILE A 362 24.02 -3.50 17.07
CA ILE A 362 24.24 -4.94 17.35
C ILE A 362 25.64 -5.32 16.84
N PRO A 363 26.70 -4.87 17.53
CA PRO A 363 28.06 -5.00 17.01
C PRO A 363 28.62 -6.43 17.07
N ASP A 364 28.14 -7.26 17.98
CA ASP A 364 28.67 -8.60 18.25
C ASP A 364 27.62 -9.61 18.74
N GLY A 365 28.05 -10.84 18.99
CA GLY A 365 27.18 -11.91 19.47
C GLY A 365 26.64 -11.69 20.88
N ALA A 366 27.29 -10.88 21.73
CA ALA A 366 26.76 -10.56 23.06
C ALA A 366 25.55 -9.64 22.91
N ALA A 367 25.67 -8.56 22.12
CA ALA A 367 24.56 -7.68 21.83
C ALA A 367 23.37 -8.42 21.15
N TYR A 368 23.65 -9.41 20.29
CA TYR A 368 22.59 -10.27 19.73
C TYR A 368 21.85 -11.07 20.81
N ARG A 369 22.57 -11.72 21.76
CA ARG A 369 21.95 -12.42 22.88
C ARG A 369 21.12 -11.50 23.77
N ASP A 370 21.66 -10.31 24.07
CA ASP A 370 20.92 -9.30 24.84
C ASP A 370 19.58 -8.95 24.16
N ARG A 371 19.55 -8.86 22.82
CA ARG A 371 18.29 -8.65 22.07
C ARG A 371 17.31 -9.79 22.28
N LEU A 372 17.79 -11.03 22.22
CA LEU A 372 16.94 -12.20 22.43
C LEU A 372 16.32 -12.18 23.85
N GLU A 373 17.14 -11.93 24.88
CA GLU A 373 16.69 -11.91 26.28
C GLU A 373 15.77 -10.72 26.60
N LEU A 374 15.96 -9.59 25.93
CA LEU A 374 15.09 -8.42 26.09
C LEU A 374 13.72 -8.59 25.39
N SER A 375 13.66 -9.36 24.31
CA SER A 375 12.48 -9.51 23.46
C SER A 375 11.66 -10.75 23.76
N PHE A 376 12.27 -11.78 24.35
CA PHE A 376 11.64 -13.08 24.62
C PHE A 376 11.88 -13.54 26.06
N ASP A 377 11.07 -14.47 26.54
CA ASP A 377 11.36 -15.17 27.79
C ASP A 377 12.60 -16.07 27.64
N ALA A 378 13.24 -16.41 28.75
CA ALA A 378 14.50 -17.17 28.75
C ALA A 378 14.42 -18.53 28.03
N PRO A 379 13.36 -19.34 28.12
CA PRO A 379 13.20 -20.57 27.35
C PRO A 379 13.10 -20.30 25.84
N THR A 380 12.38 -19.25 25.42
CA THR A 380 12.22 -18.87 24.01
C THR A 380 13.54 -18.29 23.47
N ALA A 381 14.20 -17.40 24.21
CA ALA A 381 15.49 -16.82 23.81
C ALA A 381 16.54 -17.91 23.52
N ARG A 382 16.66 -18.91 24.40
CA ARG A 382 17.58 -20.06 24.18
C ARG A 382 17.19 -20.90 22.95
N ALA A 383 15.92 -21.14 22.73
CA ALA A 383 15.46 -21.90 21.56
C ALA A 383 15.74 -21.13 20.26
N VAL A 384 15.53 -19.80 20.25
CA VAL A 384 15.84 -18.94 19.11
C VAL A 384 17.35 -18.91 18.85
N GLU A 385 18.20 -18.76 19.88
CA GLU A 385 19.65 -18.78 19.70
C GLU A 385 20.15 -20.11 19.10
N ALA A 386 19.53 -21.24 19.47
CA ALA A 386 19.86 -22.54 18.91
C ALA A 386 19.48 -22.68 17.43
N ASP A 387 18.32 -22.18 17.02
CA ASP A 387 17.83 -22.23 15.62
C ASP A 387 18.45 -21.13 14.74
N TYR A 388 18.88 -20.01 15.34
CA TYR A 388 19.48 -18.86 14.66
C TYR A 388 20.85 -18.52 15.28
N PRO A 389 21.84 -19.46 15.29
CA PRO A 389 23.16 -19.18 15.85
C PRO A 389 23.82 -18.04 15.06
N VAL A 390 24.35 -17.03 15.76
CA VAL A 390 24.91 -15.84 15.13
C VAL A 390 26.03 -16.18 14.13
N SER A 391 26.75 -17.28 14.33
CA SER A 391 27.80 -17.79 13.45
C SER A 391 27.30 -18.25 12.07
N ALA A 392 26.00 -18.49 11.90
CA ALA A 392 25.39 -18.85 10.63
C ALA A 392 25.10 -17.62 9.73
N PHE A 393 25.29 -16.42 10.25
CA PHE A 393 24.95 -15.17 9.55
C PHE A 393 26.19 -14.31 9.30
N ALA A 394 26.10 -13.47 8.26
CA ALA A 394 27.23 -12.58 7.91
C ALA A 394 27.54 -11.56 9.03
N THR A 395 26.52 -11.10 9.75
CA THR A 395 26.66 -10.16 10.87
C THR A 395 25.59 -10.45 11.93
N PRO A 396 25.79 -10.02 13.19
CA PRO A 396 24.77 -10.12 14.23
C PRO A 396 23.49 -9.34 13.90
N ALA A 397 23.61 -8.21 13.19
CA ALA A 397 22.46 -7.42 12.73
C ALA A 397 21.61 -8.21 11.70
N VAL A 398 22.25 -8.95 10.79
CA VAL A 398 21.55 -9.83 9.84
C VAL A 398 20.85 -10.98 10.55
N ALA A 399 21.50 -11.60 11.56
CA ALA A 399 20.88 -12.64 12.38
C ALA A 399 19.60 -12.12 13.05
N TRP A 400 19.68 -10.98 13.73
CA TRP A 400 18.55 -10.36 14.39
C TRP A 400 17.42 -9.97 13.43
N ALA A 401 17.76 -9.34 12.29
CA ALA A 401 16.76 -9.01 11.27
C ALA A 401 16.04 -10.26 10.72
N THR A 402 16.74 -11.41 10.62
CA THR A 402 16.14 -12.67 10.18
C THR A 402 15.16 -13.20 11.23
N VAL A 403 15.55 -13.24 12.51
CA VAL A 403 14.66 -13.60 13.63
C VAL A 403 13.37 -12.77 13.57
N LEU A 404 13.52 -11.44 13.44
CA LEU A 404 12.37 -10.55 13.41
C LEU A 404 11.52 -10.72 12.14
N THR A 405 12.13 -10.98 10.98
CA THR A 405 11.42 -11.28 9.72
C THR A 405 10.50 -12.48 9.91
N ASP A 406 11.01 -13.54 10.51
CA ASP A 406 10.30 -14.81 10.64
C ASP A 406 9.16 -14.70 11.64
N VAL A 407 9.41 -14.13 12.81
CA VAL A 407 8.41 -14.00 13.86
C VAL A 407 7.32 -12.99 13.54
N SER A 408 7.67 -11.89 12.83
CA SER A 408 6.73 -10.78 12.64
C SER A 408 5.95 -10.86 11.34
N PHE A 409 6.52 -11.42 10.28
CA PHE A 409 5.94 -11.40 8.94
C PHE A 409 5.70 -12.79 8.35
N VAL A 410 6.76 -13.60 8.17
CA VAL A 410 6.66 -14.83 7.38
C VAL A 410 5.76 -15.85 8.07
N CYS A 411 6.05 -16.19 9.32
CA CYS A 411 5.30 -17.25 10.01
C CYS A 411 3.86 -16.85 10.34
N PRO A 412 3.56 -15.60 10.75
CA PRO A 412 2.18 -15.12 10.83
C PRO A 412 1.42 -15.21 9.50
N THR A 413 2.04 -14.80 8.37
CA THR A 413 1.42 -14.90 7.04
C THR A 413 1.09 -16.35 6.68
N LEU A 414 2.01 -17.29 6.92
CA LEU A 414 1.79 -18.71 6.64
C LEU A 414 0.71 -19.32 7.55
N ARG A 415 0.58 -18.85 8.79
CA ARG A 415 -0.49 -19.23 9.72
C ARG A 415 -1.84 -18.76 9.24
N ASP A 416 -1.93 -17.49 8.83
CA ASP A 416 -3.16 -16.91 8.27
C ASP A 416 -3.57 -17.63 6.97
N GLY A 417 -2.60 -17.97 6.10
CA GLY A 417 -2.83 -18.77 4.91
C GLY A 417 -3.45 -20.13 5.20
N ALA A 418 -2.95 -20.80 6.24
CA ALA A 418 -3.52 -22.08 6.68
C ALA A 418 -4.94 -21.93 7.22
N ALA A 419 -5.25 -20.84 7.93
CA ALA A 419 -6.60 -20.54 8.42
C ALA A 419 -7.58 -20.24 7.27
N LEU A 420 -7.18 -19.36 6.34
CA LEU A 420 -7.95 -19.01 5.15
C LEU A 420 -8.14 -20.22 4.22
N GLY A 421 -7.09 -21.02 4.01
CA GLY A 421 -7.05 -22.15 3.07
C GLY A 421 -8.03 -23.27 3.40
N ARG A 422 -8.52 -23.33 4.64
CA ARG A 422 -9.63 -24.22 5.04
C ARG A 422 -10.95 -23.88 4.35
N HIS A 423 -11.08 -22.66 3.84
CA HIS A 423 -12.34 -22.13 3.35
C HIS A 423 -12.31 -21.61 1.93
N VAL A 424 -11.19 -21.03 1.50
CA VAL A 424 -11.04 -20.37 0.19
C VAL A 424 -9.74 -20.78 -0.50
N PRO A 425 -9.61 -20.59 -1.81
CA PRO A 425 -8.31 -20.73 -2.48
C PRO A 425 -7.32 -19.68 -1.96
N VAL A 426 -6.14 -20.14 -1.51
CA VAL A 426 -5.02 -19.29 -1.09
C VAL A 426 -3.80 -19.62 -1.95
N TYR A 427 -3.04 -18.60 -2.29
CA TYR A 427 -1.78 -18.68 -3.02
C TYR A 427 -0.76 -17.82 -2.29
N THR A 428 0.36 -18.41 -1.89
CA THR A 428 1.39 -17.73 -1.09
C THR A 428 2.67 -17.54 -1.89
N TYR A 429 3.27 -16.34 -1.83
CA TYR A 429 4.57 -16.04 -2.41
C TYR A 429 5.58 -15.59 -1.35
N ARG A 430 6.87 -15.66 -1.75
CA ARG A 430 7.98 -14.97 -1.09
C ARG A 430 8.80 -14.24 -2.14
N PHE A 431 8.85 -12.92 -2.08
CA PHE A 431 9.74 -12.13 -2.92
C PHE A 431 11.18 -12.29 -2.45
N SER A 432 12.09 -12.67 -3.34
CA SER A 432 13.42 -13.15 -2.99
C SER A 432 14.55 -12.51 -3.80
N ASP A 433 14.30 -11.41 -4.53
CA ASP A 433 15.37 -10.68 -5.21
C ASP A 433 16.13 -9.80 -4.23
N ARG A 434 17.30 -10.29 -3.79
CA ARG A 434 18.22 -9.53 -2.92
C ARG A 434 18.98 -8.42 -3.64
N GLY A 435 18.88 -8.33 -4.95
CA GLY A 435 19.40 -7.25 -5.78
C GLY A 435 18.31 -6.25 -6.21
N ALA A 436 17.15 -6.27 -5.58
CA ALA A 436 16.06 -5.32 -5.87
C ALA A 436 16.53 -3.88 -5.72
N PRO A 437 16.08 -2.94 -6.59
CA PRO A 437 16.50 -1.56 -6.52
C PRO A 437 16.03 -0.91 -5.21
N ASP A 438 16.94 -0.20 -4.56
CA ASP A 438 16.57 0.67 -3.44
C ASP A 438 15.85 1.91 -3.97
N PHE A 439 14.64 2.13 -3.45
CA PHE A 439 13.81 3.30 -3.73
C PHE A 439 13.47 4.10 -2.46
N THR A 440 14.03 3.70 -1.33
CA THR A 440 13.71 4.26 -0.02
C THR A 440 14.46 5.55 0.27
N GLY A 441 15.63 5.73 -0.34
CA GLY A 441 16.55 6.84 -0.03
C GLY A 441 17.21 6.74 1.35
N LEU A 442 17.04 5.62 2.06
CA LEU A 442 17.71 5.38 3.33
C LEU A 442 19.18 5.00 3.12
N PRO A 443 20.10 5.48 3.96
CA PRO A 443 21.45 4.96 3.97
C PRO A 443 21.46 3.49 4.40
N GLN A 444 22.03 2.63 3.57
CA GLN A 444 22.20 1.22 3.91
C GLN A 444 23.35 1.05 4.90
N PRO A 445 23.13 0.49 6.11
CA PRO A 445 24.22 0.19 7.04
C PRO A 445 25.18 -0.85 6.45
N PRO A 446 26.51 -0.70 6.64
CA PRO A 446 27.50 -1.62 6.07
C PRO A 446 27.33 -3.08 6.53
N ASP A 447 26.87 -3.27 7.76
CA ASP A 447 26.65 -4.57 8.41
C ASP A 447 25.22 -5.12 8.24
N LEU A 448 24.35 -4.38 7.53
CA LEU A 448 22.97 -4.77 7.29
C LEU A 448 22.53 -4.42 5.85
N PRO A 449 22.94 -5.20 4.84
CA PRO A 449 22.45 -5.00 3.47
C PRO A 449 20.96 -5.24 3.40
N PHE A 450 20.23 -4.37 2.67
CA PHE A 450 18.74 -4.47 2.59
C PHE A 450 18.28 -5.81 2.03
N GLY A 451 18.91 -6.32 0.97
CA GLY A 451 18.47 -7.56 0.34
C GLY A 451 17.07 -7.40 -0.24
N ALA A 452 16.23 -8.41 -0.03
CA ALA A 452 14.79 -8.36 -0.34
C ALA A 452 14.03 -7.82 0.86
N ALA A 453 14.24 -6.54 1.22
CA ALA A 453 13.64 -5.90 2.38
C ALA A 453 12.16 -5.57 2.17
N HIS A 454 11.49 -5.11 3.21
CA HIS A 454 10.08 -4.71 3.20
C HIS A 454 9.78 -3.69 2.09
N GLY A 455 8.77 -3.98 1.26
CA GLY A 455 8.36 -3.14 0.13
C GLY A 455 9.21 -3.25 -1.13
N PHE A 456 10.31 -4.02 -1.14
CA PHE A 456 11.23 -4.09 -2.29
C PHE A 456 10.65 -4.85 -3.49
N GLU A 457 9.51 -5.50 -3.37
CA GLU A 457 8.74 -6.04 -4.50
C GLU A 457 7.91 -4.98 -5.25
N LEU A 458 7.68 -3.80 -4.64
CA LEU A 458 6.83 -2.75 -5.21
C LEU A 458 7.31 -2.23 -6.57
N PRO A 459 8.62 -2.02 -6.85
CA PRO A 459 9.10 -1.65 -8.18
C PRO A 459 8.77 -2.65 -9.29
N TYR A 460 8.43 -3.89 -8.94
CA TYR A 460 8.06 -4.94 -9.92
C TYR A 460 6.57 -4.87 -10.31
N LEU A 461 5.75 -4.20 -9.54
CA LEU A 461 4.33 -3.99 -9.82
C LEU A 461 4.05 -2.55 -10.29
N PHE A 462 4.74 -1.58 -9.71
CA PHE A 462 4.60 -0.15 -9.96
C PHE A 462 5.87 0.43 -10.61
N THR A 463 5.72 1.42 -11.46
CA THR A 463 6.86 2.08 -12.11
C THR A 463 7.42 3.18 -11.19
N ILE A 464 8.09 2.77 -10.09
CA ILE A 464 8.62 3.66 -9.05
C ILE A 464 10.16 3.66 -8.96
N ALA A 465 10.82 2.66 -9.55
CA ALA A 465 12.28 2.61 -9.65
C ALA A 465 12.71 1.89 -10.94
N PRO A 466 13.91 2.16 -11.46
CA PRO A 466 14.44 1.48 -12.63
C PRO A 466 14.78 0.02 -12.33
N LEU A 467 14.47 -0.88 -13.27
CA LEU A 467 14.73 -2.31 -13.19
C LEU A 467 15.79 -2.73 -14.22
N SER A 468 16.67 -3.67 -13.88
CA SER A 468 17.57 -4.35 -14.83
C SER A 468 16.80 -5.26 -15.81
N GLY A 469 17.45 -5.79 -16.84
CA GLY A 469 16.81 -6.70 -17.80
C GLY A 469 16.14 -7.91 -17.15
N PRO A 470 16.85 -8.71 -16.34
CA PRO A 470 16.25 -9.84 -15.61
C PRO A 470 15.13 -9.44 -14.64
N GLN A 471 15.26 -8.29 -13.97
CA GLN A 471 14.23 -7.77 -13.08
C GLN A 471 12.98 -7.32 -13.83
N ARG A 472 13.11 -6.70 -15.01
CA ARG A 472 11.93 -6.40 -15.87
C ARG A 472 11.19 -7.67 -16.29
N GLN A 473 11.89 -8.75 -16.61
CA GLN A 473 11.25 -10.04 -16.91
C GLN A 473 10.48 -10.60 -15.69
N LEU A 474 11.05 -10.50 -14.49
CA LEU A 474 10.34 -10.88 -13.27
C LEU A 474 9.12 -9.98 -13.05
N ALA A 475 9.25 -8.66 -13.23
CA ALA A 475 8.15 -7.72 -13.10
C ALA A 475 6.99 -8.02 -14.08
N ASP A 476 7.30 -8.40 -15.32
CA ASP A 476 6.29 -8.82 -16.29
C ASP A 476 5.56 -10.09 -15.85
N ARG A 477 6.27 -11.07 -15.28
CA ARG A 477 5.67 -12.30 -14.73
C ARG A 477 4.84 -12.03 -13.49
N MET A 478 5.34 -11.20 -12.56
CA MET A 478 4.59 -10.78 -11.36
C MET A 478 3.31 -10.05 -11.76
N SER A 479 3.40 -9.05 -12.65
CA SER A 479 2.21 -8.36 -13.18
C SER A 479 1.22 -9.36 -13.82
N GLY A 480 1.72 -10.34 -14.57
CA GLY A 480 0.91 -11.42 -15.13
C GLY A 480 0.16 -12.22 -14.05
N TYR A 481 0.85 -12.67 -13.01
CA TYR A 481 0.24 -13.41 -11.90
C TYR A 481 -0.83 -12.59 -11.18
N TRP A 482 -0.53 -11.32 -10.79
CA TRP A 482 -1.46 -10.43 -10.09
C TRP A 482 -2.73 -10.16 -10.90
N THR A 483 -2.55 -9.83 -12.17
CA THR A 483 -3.69 -9.46 -13.03
C THR A 483 -4.51 -10.67 -13.50
N ALA A 484 -3.89 -11.84 -13.70
CA ALA A 484 -4.63 -13.08 -13.94
C ALA A 484 -5.45 -13.48 -12.71
N PHE A 485 -4.87 -13.37 -11.51
CA PHE A 485 -5.60 -13.57 -10.27
C PHE A 485 -6.77 -12.59 -10.14
N ALA A 486 -6.56 -11.30 -10.41
CA ALA A 486 -7.62 -10.30 -10.42
C ALA A 486 -8.74 -10.65 -11.42
N ARG A 487 -8.41 -11.27 -12.53
CA ARG A 487 -9.39 -11.67 -13.56
C ARG A 487 -10.17 -12.94 -13.19
N THR A 488 -9.49 -13.96 -12.68
CA THR A 488 -10.02 -15.32 -12.60
C THR A 488 -10.04 -15.92 -11.19
N GLY A 489 -9.33 -15.34 -10.23
CA GLY A 489 -9.07 -15.92 -8.90
C GLY A 489 -7.95 -16.98 -8.90
N VAL A 490 -7.24 -17.16 -10.03
CA VAL A 490 -6.11 -18.07 -10.15
C VAL A 490 -4.91 -17.31 -10.72
N PRO A 491 -3.76 -17.21 -10.01
CA PRO A 491 -2.59 -16.53 -10.52
C PRO A 491 -1.93 -17.38 -11.63
N ALA A 492 -1.68 -16.74 -12.77
CA ALA A 492 -1.00 -17.33 -13.92
C ALA A 492 -0.25 -16.25 -14.71
N ALA A 493 0.89 -16.61 -15.31
CA ALA A 493 1.61 -15.71 -16.20
C ALA A 493 2.18 -16.51 -17.37
N PRO A 494 2.11 -16.01 -18.61
CA PRO A 494 2.66 -16.68 -19.78
C PRO A 494 4.16 -16.98 -19.62
N GLY A 495 4.57 -18.20 -19.90
CA GLY A 495 5.98 -18.63 -19.82
C GLY A 495 6.57 -18.63 -18.41
N ALA A 496 5.75 -18.52 -17.37
CA ALA A 496 6.17 -18.63 -15.99
C ALA A 496 5.70 -19.95 -15.36
N PRO A 497 6.35 -20.46 -14.31
CA PRO A 497 5.93 -21.64 -13.59
C PRO A 497 4.49 -21.51 -13.06
N ARG A 498 3.78 -22.65 -12.98
CA ARG A 498 2.46 -22.68 -12.34
C ARG A 498 2.60 -22.29 -10.86
N TRP A 499 1.78 -21.36 -10.39
CA TRP A 499 1.67 -21.05 -8.97
C TRP A 499 0.72 -22.06 -8.31
N PRO A 500 1.20 -22.94 -7.42
CA PRO A 500 0.34 -23.91 -6.78
C PRO A 500 -0.58 -23.24 -5.75
N ARG A 501 -1.76 -23.81 -5.55
CA ARG A 501 -2.60 -23.47 -4.43
C ARG A 501 -1.92 -23.91 -3.14
N ASP A 502 -2.02 -23.10 -2.09
CA ASP A 502 -1.43 -23.39 -0.78
C ASP A 502 -2.11 -24.61 -0.12
N ARG A 503 -1.46 -25.75 -0.18
CA ARG A 503 -1.95 -27.04 0.37
C ARG A 503 -0.87 -27.81 1.11
N THR A 504 0.38 -27.49 0.86
CA THR A 504 1.54 -28.16 1.45
C THR A 504 2.58 -27.11 1.85
N PRO A 505 3.48 -27.40 2.79
CA PRO A 505 4.57 -26.47 3.15
C PRO A 505 5.39 -25.99 1.95
N ALA A 506 5.58 -26.85 0.94
CA ALA A 506 6.34 -26.55 -0.28
C ALA A 506 5.51 -25.85 -1.39
N SER A 507 4.37 -25.23 -1.06
CA SER A 507 3.52 -24.53 -2.03
C SER A 507 3.85 -23.06 -2.21
N VAL A 508 4.75 -22.48 -1.42
CA VAL A 508 5.11 -21.05 -1.49
C VAL A 508 5.92 -20.79 -2.76
N LEU A 509 5.49 -19.83 -3.57
CA LEU A 509 6.20 -19.45 -4.79
C LEU A 509 7.27 -18.41 -4.48
N SER A 510 8.54 -18.77 -4.54
CA SER A 510 9.66 -17.81 -4.48
C SER A 510 9.74 -17.04 -5.79
N LEU A 511 9.87 -15.73 -5.71
CA LEU A 511 9.93 -14.79 -6.83
C LEU A 511 11.29 -14.10 -6.85
N ALA A 512 12.16 -14.51 -7.75
CA ALA A 512 13.47 -13.92 -7.98
C ALA A 512 13.78 -13.86 -9.49
N PRO A 513 14.67 -12.96 -9.96
CA PRO A 513 15.05 -12.89 -11.37
C PRO A 513 15.92 -14.06 -11.81
N GLY A 514 16.06 -14.23 -13.12
CA GLY A 514 16.92 -15.24 -13.76
C GLY A 514 16.27 -16.61 -13.91
N ALA A 515 16.99 -17.51 -14.53
CA ALA A 515 16.54 -18.89 -14.77
C ALA A 515 16.39 -19.63 -13.43
N GLY A 516 15.24 -20.31 -13.21
CA GLY A 516 14.94 -20.98 -11.93
C GLY A 516 14.67 -20.03 -10.75
N GLY A 517 14.67 -18.71 -10.95
CA GLY A 517 14.37 -17.73 -9.90
C GLY A 517 12.92 -17.83 -9.40
N ILE A 518 11.98 -18.19 -10.28
CA ILE A 518 10.60 -18.51 -9.88
C ILE A 518 10.49 -20.01 -9.66
N ARG A 519 10.32 -20.44 -8.41
CA ARG A 519 10.19 -21.84 -8.02
C ARG A 519 9.42 -21.98 -6.71
N THR A 520 8.88 -23.15 -6.45
CA THR A 520 8.30 -23.46 -5.13
C THR A 520 9.39 -23.71 -4.09
N VAL A 521 9.11 -23.33 -2.84
CA VAL A 521 9.99 -23.49 -1.68
C VAL A 521 9.17 -23.92 -0.47
N ASP A 522 9.82 -24.56 0.49
CA ASP A 522 9.26 -24.78 1.83
C ASP A 522 9.63 -23.60 2.75
N ALA A 523 8.86 -22.52 2.64
CA ALA A 523 9.10 -21.33 3.45
C ALA A 523 8.91 -21.59 4.96
N ARG A 524 8.07 -22.57 5.35
CA ARG A 524 7.91 -22.91 6.79
C ARG A 524 9.18 -23.49 7.38
N ALA A 525 9.87 -24.37 6.64
CA ALA A 525 11.14 -24.93 7.06
C ALA A 525 12.27 -23.88 6.99
N GLU A 526 12.38 -23.13 5.87
CA GLU A 526 13.42 -22.12 5.68
C GLU A 526 13.37 -20.97 6.71
N HIS A 527 12.18 -20.67 7.29
CA HIS A 527 11.93 -19.61 8.27
C HIS A 527 11.58 -20.14 9.68
N HIS A 528 11.96 -21.37 10.00
CA HIS A 528 11.81 -22.00 11.32
C HIS A 528 10.40 -21.82 11.94
N CYS A 529 9.33 -21.87 11.13
CA CYS A 529 7.98 -21.54 11.62
C CYS A 529 7.44 -22.52 12.66
N ALA A 530 7.97 -23.74 12.76
CA ALA A 530 7.62 -24.66 13.84
C ALA A 530 8.01 -24.13 15.24
N LEU A 531 9.18 -23.47 15.34
CA LEU A 531 9.62 -22.77 16.55
C LEU A 531 8.62 -21.66 16.92
N TRP A 532 8.28 -20.81 15.93
CA TRP A 532 7.43 -19.63 16.15
C TRP A 532 5.97 -20.00 16.44
N ASP A 533 5.45 -21.06 15.84
CA ASP A 533 4.11 -21.57 16.17
C ASP A 533 4.04 -22.11 17.61
N ALA A 534 5.14 -22.69 18.12
CA ALA A 534 5.22 -23.22 19.48
C ALA A 534 5.50 -22.15 20.54
N ARG A 535 6.33 -21.14 20.22
CA ARG A 535 6.86 -20.17 21.19
C ARG A 535 6.24 -18.78 21.09
N TRP A 536 5.70 -18.41 19.92
CA TRP A 536 5.08 -17.11 19.65
C TRP A 536 3.78 -17.29 18.87
N PRO A 537 2.76 -17.93 19.42
CA PRO A 537 1.51 -18.24 18.70
C PRO A 537 0.65 -17.01 18.37
N GLY A 538 1.16 -15.83 18.60
CA GLY A 538 0.47 -14.55 18.63
C GLY A 538 0.12 -14.18 20.07
N VAL A 539 0.43 -12.95 20.46
CA VAL A 539 0.14 -12.51 21.83
C VAL A 539 -1.36 -12.48 22.03
N THR A 540 -1.87 -13.41 22.81
CA THR A 540 -3.20 -13.24 23.39
C THR A 540 -3.06 -12.14 24.43
N SER A 541 -3.52 -10.92 24.12
CA SER A 541 -3.80 -9.92 25.16
C SER A 541 -4.96 -10.43 26.03
N ALA A 542 -4.67 -11.46 26.79
CA ALA A 542 -5.52 -11.96 27.83
C ALA A 542 -4.77 -11.78 29.13
N ARG A 543 -4.91 -10.57 29.73
CA ARG A 543 -5.16 -10.49 31.19
C ARG A 543 -5.31 -9.03 31.58
#